data_13cf2c2894df635b8b824cd9af7c7fff
#
_entry.id   13cf2c2894df635b8b824cd9af7c7fff
#
_cell.length_a   1.000
_cell.length_b   1.000
_cell.length_c   1.000
_cell.angle_alpha   90.00
_cell.angle_beta   90.00
_cell.angle_gamma   90.00
#
_symmetry.space_group_name_H-M   'P 1'
#
loop_
_entity.id
_entity.type
_entity.pdbx_description
1 polymer ?
#
loop_
_entity_poly.entity_id
_entity_poly.type
_entity_poly.pdbx_seq_one_letter_code
_entity_poly.pdbx_strand_id
1 'polypeptide(L)'
;MSNFRPKYITFDCYGTLTSFGMAAMTREMFADRIPANQMDQFVKNFASYRFHEVLGAWKPYVDVICNALERTCKLWKIEFSENEALSYYEAVPSWGPHPDVAAGLAKIADKIPLVILSNAANDQIQQNVDKLGAPFAHVYTAEQAQAYKPRLEAFEYMFDQLGCGPEQMMHVSSSFRYDHMSAWDLGYGARVLVNRSHEPSLMPHYATHEIKDIGGLPGLLGL
;
A
#
# COMPACT_ATOMS: atom_id res chain seq x y z
N MET A 1 -26.93 10.10 4.00
CA MET A 1 -25.85 9.28 3.40
C MET A 1 -25.95 9.46 1.90
N SER A 2 -24.87 9.79 1.20
CA SER A 2 -24.90 9.94 -0.25
C SER A 2 -25.22 8.58 -0.88
N ASN A 3 -26.12 8.54 -1.88
CA ASN A 3 -26.43 7.34 -2.67
C ASN A 3 -25.29 6.94 -3.62
N PHE A 4 -24.03 7.20 -3.24
CA PHE A 4 -22.89 6.89 -4.07
C PHE A 4 -22.71 5.37 -4.17
N ARG A 5 -22.81 4.84 -5.40
CA ARG A 5 -22.50 3.45 -5.73
C ARG A 5 -21.30 3.42 -6.66
N PRO A 6 -20.14 2.97 -6.19
CA PRO A 6 -18.96 2.92 -7.02
C PRO A 6 -19.10 1.86 -8.13
N LYS A 7 -18.55 2.18 -9.30
CA LYS A 7 -18.40 1.22 -10.40
C LYS A 7 -17.29 0.20 -10.09
N TYR A 8 -16.25 0.65 -9.38
CA TYR A 8 -15.14 -0.18 -8.90
C TYR A 8 -14.77 0.21 -7.46
N ILE A 9 -14.36 -0.78 -6.69
CA ILE A 9 -13.65 -0.53 -5.43
C ILE A 9 -12.17 -0.82 -5.68
N THR A 10 -11.34 0.20 -5.55
CA THR A 10 -9.90 0.11 -5.75
C THR A 10 -9.18 0.04 -4.41
N PHE A 11 -8.19 -0.81 -4.29
CA PHE A 11 -7.46 -1.07 -3.04
C PHE A 11 -5.96 -0.84 -3.20
N ASP A 12 -5.35 -0.22 -2.21
CA ASP A 12 -3.95 -0.47 -1.92
C ASP A 12 -3.79 -1.90 -1.37
N CYS A 13 -2.63 -2.52 -1.61
CA CYS A 13 -2.38 -3.90 -1.18
C CYS A 13 -1.57 -3.97 0.13
N TYR A 14 -0.30 -3.54 0.08
CA TYR A 14 0.64 -3.74 1.18
C TYR A 14 0.45 -2.73 2.32
N GLY A 15 0.14 -3.25 3.50
CA GLY A 15 -0.25 -2.47 4.67
C GLY A 15 -1.76 -2.26 4.79
N THR A 16 -2.52 -2.41 3.70
CA THR A 16 -3.99 -2.30 3.67
C THR A 16 -4.67 -3.67 3.72
N LEU A 17 -4.44 -4.49 2.71
CA LEU A 17 -4.96 -5.86 2.60
C LEU A 17 -3.95 -6.89 3.12
N THR A 18 -2.71 -6.78 2.69
CA THR A 18 -1.61 -7.66 3.08
C THR A 18 -0.79 -7.01 4.19
N SER A 19 -0.47 -7.77 5.22
CA SER A 19 0.42 -7.34 6.29
C SER A 19 1.81 -7.02 5.74
N PHE A 20 2.35 -5.84 6.09
CA PHE A 20 3.59 -5.35 5.53
C PHE A 20 4.76 -5.55 6.50
N GLY A 21 5.52 -6.64 6.32
CA GLY A 21 6.52 -7.14 7.26
C GLY A 21 7.82 -6.34 7.37
N MET A 22 8.03 -5.26 6.58
CA MET A 22 9.29 -4.52 6.54
C MET A 22 9.81 -4.07 7.90
N ALA A 23 8.94 -3.50 8.74
CA ALA A 23 9.36 -2.98 10.05
C ALA A 23 9.83 -4.09 11.01
N ALA A 24 9.11 -5.23 11.03
CA ALA A 24 9.47 -6.39 11.84
C ALA A 24 10.82 -6.97 11.40
N MET A 25 10.98 -7.17 10.10
CA MET A 25 12.21 -7.67 9.50
C MET A 25 13.41 -6.73 9.75
N THR A 26 13.18 -5.40 9.69
CA THR A 26 14.23 -4.42 10.01
C THR A 26 14.68 -4.54 11.46
N ARG A 27 13.75 -4.72 12.41
CA ARG A 27 14.08 -4.89 13.83
C ARG A 27 14.90 -6.13 14.08
N GLU A 28 14.56 -7.23 13.41
CA GLU A 28 15.29 -8.48 13.54
C GLU A 28 16.69 -8.39 12.90
N MET A 29 16.78 -7.92 11.65
CA MET A 29 18.02 -7.87 10.89
C MET A 29 19.08 -6.94 11.52
N PHE A 30 18.65 -5.86 12.17
CA PHE A 30 19.55 -4.84 12.72
C PHE A 30 19.65 -4.85 14.25
N ALA A 31 19.10 -5.87 14.91
CA ALA A 31 19.07 -5.96 16.39
C ALA A 31 20.45 -5.81 17.05
N ASP A 32 21.48 -6.39 16.44
CA ASP A 32 22.86 -6.38 16.96
C ASP A 32 23.64 -5.09 16.62
N ARG A 33 23.14 -4.28 15.68
CA ARG A 33 23.83 -3.07 15.17
C ARG A 33 23.18 -1.77 15.63
N ILE A 34 21.91 -1.81 15.99
CA ILE A 34 21.14 -0.63 16.40
C ILE A 34 20.66 -0.81 17.84
N PRO A 35 20.99 0.13 18.75
CA PRO A 35 20.50 0.07 20.13
C PRO A 35 18.97 0.04 20.19
N ALA A 36 18.41 -0.79 21.09
CA ALA A 36 16.97 -1.00 21.20
C ALA A 36 16.16 0.31 21.35
N ASN A 37 16.70 1.28 22.10
CA ASN A 37 16.06 2.60 22.27
C ASN A 37 16.12 3.52 21.05
N GLN A 38 16.86 3.14 20.01
CA GLN A 38 16.98 3.89 18.76
C GLN A 38 16.35 3.15 17.56
N MET A 39 15.96 1.89 17.75
CA MET A 39 15.44 1.03 16.67
C MET A 39 14.18 1.62 16.01
N ASP A 40 13.28 2.24 16.75
CA ASP A 40 12.09 2.88 16.17
C ASP A 40 12.45 4.00 15.20
N GLN A 41 13.48 4.79 15.54
CA GLN A 41 13.94 5.85 14.64
C GLN A 41 14.64 5.29 13.41
N PHE A 42 15.41 4.21 13.55
CA PHE A 42 16.04 3.52 12.42
C PHE A 42 14.99 3.00 11.42
N VAL A 43 13.99 2.27 11.91
CA VAL A 43 12.86 1.77 11.12
C VAL A 43 12.13 2.92 10.41
N LYS A 44 11.86 4.01 11.13
CA LYS A 44 11.22 5.21 10.57
C LYS A 44 12.08 5.85 9.47
N ASN A 45 13.39 5.94 9.64
CA ASN A 45 14.28 6.49 8.63
C ASN A 45 14.28 5.63 7.36
N PHE A 46 14.34 4.30 7.49
CA PHE A 46 14.27 3.40 6.35
C PHE A 46 12.93 3.52 5.62
N ALA A 47 11.81 3.58 6.33
CA ALA A 47 10.50 3.82 5.74
C ALA A 47 10.43 5.16 5.01
N SER A 48 11.00 6.22 5.59
CA SER A 48 11.04 7.56 4.99
C SER A 48 11.88 7.58 3.71
N TYR A 49 13.06 6.94 3.71
CA TYR A 49 13.88 6.88 2.50
C TYR A 49 13.20 6.05 1.39
N ARG A 50 12.53 4.94 1.70
CA ARG A 50 11.72 4.22 0.70
C ARG A 50 10.64 5.11 0.10
N PHE A 51 9.95 5.89 0.92
CA PHE A 51 8.97 6.86 0.43
C PHE A 51 9.62 7.92 -0.49
N HIS A 52 10.79 8.44 -0.11
CA HIS A 52 11.51 9.40 -0.96
C HIS A 52 11.97 8.81 -2.29
N GLU A 53 12.39 7.53 -2.30
CA GLU A 53 12.79 6.86 -3.54
C GLU A 53 11.64 6.75 -4.55
N VAL A 54 10.41 6.50 -4.08
CA VAL A 54 9.24 6.38 -4.98
C VAL A 54 8.72 7.73 -5.49
N LEU A 55 9.10 8.85 -4.87
CA LEU A 55 8.76 10.19 -5.37
C LEU A 55 9.57 10.58 -6.60
N GLY A 56 10.73 9.96 -6.80
CA GLY A 56 11.63 10.22 -7.93
C GLY A 56 11.17 9.58 -9.23
N ALA A 57 12.08 9.59 -10.24
CA ALA A 57 11.88 8.84 -11.46
C ALA A 57 11.67 7.36 -11.16
N TRP A 58 10.86 6.70 -12.00
CA TRP A 58 10.61 5.28 -11.85
C TRP A 58 11.91 4.46 -11.90
N LYS A 59 11.98 3.45 -11.08
CA LYS A 59 13.03 2.42 -11.03
C LYS A 59 12.42 1.12 -10.51
N PRO A 60 13.01 -0.05 -10.74
CA PRO A 60 12.56 -1.32 -10.15
C PRO A 60 12.45 -1.25 -8.63
N TYR A 61 11.49 -1.97 -8.05
CA TYR A 61 11.26 -1.90 -6.59
C TYR A 61 12.46 -2.41 -5.77
N VAL A 62 13.24 -3.33 -6.31
CA VAL A 62 14.49 -3.77 -5.69
C VAL A 62 15.47 -2.60 -5.52
N ASP A 63 15.59 -1.72 -6.52
CA ASP A 63 16.45 -0.54 -6.46
C ASP A 63 15.93 0.48 -5.43
N VAL A 64 14.60 0.61 -5.31
CA VAL A 64 13.99 1.44 -4.25
C VAL A 64 14.43 0.96 -2.87
N ILE A 65 14.40 -0.35 -2.63
CA ILE A 65 14.81 -0.95 -1.35
C ILE A 65 16.31 -0.76 -1.12
N CYS A 66 17.16 -1.10 -2.12
CA CYS A 66 18.61 -0.99 -2.02
C CYS A 66 19.04 0.45 -1.71
N ASN A 67 18.58 1.42 -2.52
CA ASN A 67 18.92 2.82 -2.34
C ASN A 67 18.46 3.35 -0.97
N ALA A 68 17.24 2.99 -0.55
CA ALA A 68 16.70 3.43 0.73
C ALA A 68 17.48 2.84 1.92
N LEU A 69 17.87 1.55 1.85
CA LEU A 69 18.65 0.91 2.90
C LEU A 69 20.07 1.48 2.96
N GLU A 70 20.73 1.65 1.81
CA GLU A 70 22.07 2.27 1.73
C GLU A 70 22.08 3.67 2.36
N ARG A 71 21.10 4.52 2.00
CA ARG A 71 20.93 5.86 2.59
C ARG A 71 20.68 5.81 4.09
N THR A 72 19.92 4.82 4.55
CA THR A 72 19.66 4.62 5.99
C THR A 72 20.95 4.22 6.71
N CYS A 73 21.68 3.23 6.22
CA CYS A 73 22.94 2.79 6.78
C CYS A 73 23.98 3.93 6.81
N LYS A 74 24.06 4.72 5.74
CA LYS A 74 24.92 5.92 5.69
C LYS A 74 24.55 6.95 6.75
N LEU A 75 23.25 7.23 6.95
CA LEU A 75 22.78 8.16 7.99
C LEU A 75 23.19 7.68 9.39
N TRP A 76 23.11 6.38 9.62
CA TRP A 76 23.40 5.74 10.91
C TRP A 76 24.87 5.33 11.07
N LYS A 77 25.71 5.56 10.05
CA LYS A 77 27.15 5.23 10.03
C LYS A 77 27.42 3.75 10.34
N ILE A 78 26.57 2.89 9.80
CA ILE A 78 26.74 1.44 9.83
C ILE A 78 27.00 0.91 8.42
N GLU A 79 27.55 -0.28 8.32
CA GLU A 79 27.84 -0.94 7.05
C GLU A 79 26.53 -1.30 6.32
N PHE A 80 26.49 -1.09 5.02
CA PHE A 80 25.44 -1.49 4.10
C PHE A 80 25.78 -2.84 3.47
N SER A 81 24.79 -3.69 3.33
CA SER A 81 24.87 -4.94 2.59
C SER A 81 23.77 -5.03 1.56
N GLU A 82 24.12 -5.24 0.30
CA GLU A 82 23.17 -5.46 -0.79
C GLU A 82 22.33 -6.74 -0.54
N ASN A 83 22.94 -7.80 0.00
CA ASN A 83 22.23 -9.03 0.35
C ASN A 83 21.12 -8.80 1.37
N GLU A 84 21.32 -7.88 2.33
CA GLU A 84 20.28 -7.50 3.28
C GLU A 84 19.13 -6.77 2.58
N ALA A 85 19.44 -5.89 1.62
CA ALA A 85 18.42 -5.22 0.80
C ALA A 85 17.63 -6.23 -0.05
N LEU A 86 18.30 -7.18 -0.70
CA LEU A 86 17.67 -8.24 -1.48
C LEU A 86 16.76 -9.13 -0.60
N SER A 87 17.17 -9.44 0.63
CA SER A 87 16.34 -10.21 1.55
C SER A 87 14.98 -9.58 1.83
N TYR A 88 14.89 -8.23 1.86
CA TYR A 88 13.58 -7.55 1.96
C TYR A 88 12.74 -7.76 0.71
N TYR A 89 13.34 -7.68 -0.47
CA TYR A 89 12.62 -7.90 -1.72
C TYR A 89 12.07 -9.32 -1.80
N GLU A 90 12.90 -10.31 -1.48
CA GLU A 90 12.56 -11.73 -1.49
C GLU A 90 11.50 -12.11 -0.45
N ALA A 91 11.40 -11.35 0.65
CA ALA A 91 10.41 -11.61 1.69
C ALA A 91 8.97 -11.21 1.29
N VAL A 92 8.80 -10.27 0.34
CA VAL A 92 7.48 -9.72 -0.03
C VAL A 92 6.45 -10.80 -0.37
N PRO A 93 6.74 -11.81 -1.20
CA PRO A 93 5.79 -12.87 -1.53
C PRO A 93 5.36 -13.72 -0.34
N SER A 94 6.12 -13.75 0.75
CA SER A 94 5.80 -14.55 1.95
C SER A 94 4.67 -13.94 2.79
N TRP A 95 4.44 -12.65 2.69
CA TRP A 95 3.45 -11.96 3.52
C TRP A 95 2.03 -12.36 3.15
N GLY A 96 1.15 -12.42 4.17
CA GLY A 96 -0.25 -12.79 4.05
C GLY A 96 -1.20 -11.64 4.36
N PRO A 97 -2.51 -11.88 4.17
CA PRO A 97 -3.54 -10.88 4.48
C PRO A 97 -3.64 -10.59 5.98
N HIS A 98 -4.18 -9.42 6.31
CA HIS A 98 -4.68 -9.18 7.66
C HIS A 98 -5.88 -10.12 7.93
N PRO A 99 -6.13 -10.51 9.20
CA PRO A 99 -7.13 -11.54 9.55
C PRO A 99 -8.57 -11.23 9.11
N ASP A 100 -8.92 -9.95 8.96
CA ASP A 100 -10.23 -9.45 8.58
C ASP A 100 -10.50 -9.47 7.08
N VAL A 101 -9.45 -9.60 6.25
CA VAL A 101 -9.51 -9.29 4.81
C VAL A 101 -10.36 -10.30 4.05
N ALA A 102 -10.09 -11.58 4.16
CA ALA A 102 -10.81 -12.60 3.39
C ALA A 102 -12.32 -12.56 3.68
N ALA A 103 -12.68 -12.50 4.96
CA ALA A 103 -14.10 -12.44 5.38
C ALA A 103 -14.79 -11.13 4.99
N GLY A 104 -14.05 -10.00 5.01
CA GLY A 104 -14.58 -8.70 4.61
C GLY A 104 -14.78 -8.61 3.10
N LEU A 105 -13.81 -9.03 2.31
CA LEU A 105 -13.88 -9.01 0.84
C LEU A 105 -14.94 -9.96 0.29
N ALA A 106 -15.13 -11.14 0.89
CA ALA A 106 -16.14 -12.12 0.47
C ALA A 106 -17.57 -11.56 0.48
N LYS A 107 -17.85 -10.54 1.30
CA LYS A 107 -19.18 -9.92 1.40
C LYS A 107 -19.49 -8.94 0.26
N ILE A 108 -18.46 -8.47 -0.47
CA ILE A 108 -18.59 -7.41 -1.48
C ILE A 108 -18.14 -7.85 -2.89
N ALA A 109 -17.30 -8.89 -2.99
CA ALA A 109 -16.66 -9.27 -4.23
C ALA A 109 -17.62 -9.71 -5.37
N ASP A 110 -18.80 -10.22 -5.01
CA ASP A 110 -19.86 -10.60 -5.96
C ASP A 110 -20.82 -9.42 -6.31
N LYS A 111 -20.67 -8.28 -5.66
CA LYS A 111 -21.55 -7.11 -5.82
C LYS A 111 -20.89 -5.99 -6.62
N ILE A 112 -19.60 -5.76 -6.42
CA ILE A 112 -18.84 -4.69 -7.07
C ILE A 112 -17.45 -5.22 -7.44
N PRO A 113 -16.98 -5.00 -8.69
CA PRO A 113 -15.65 -5.43 -9.09
C PRO A 113 -14.55 -4.80 -8.23
N LEU A 114 -13.68 -5.65 -7.70
CA LEU A 114 -12.53 -5.25 -6.89
C LEU A 114 -11.29 -5.09 -7.77
N VAL A 115 -10.51 -4.05 -7.50
CA VAL A 115 -9.29 -3.72 -8.26
C VAL A 115 -8.17 -3.43 -7.27
N ILE A 116 -6.96 -3.87 -7.56
CA ILE A 116 -5.75 -3.49 -6.81
C ILE A 116 -4.96 -2.46 -7.62
N LEU A 117 -4.48 -1.41 -6.95
CA LEU A 117 -3.41 -0.53 -7.41
C LEU A 117 -2.30 -0.50 -6.35
N SER A 118 -1.17 -1.13 -6.64
CA SER A 118 -0.10 -1.36 -5.67
C SER A 118 1.26 -0.87 -6.14
N ASN A 119 2.05 -0.35 -5.20
CA ASN A 119 3.48 -0.06 -5.39
C ASN A 119 4.32 -1.36 -5.38
N ALA A 120 3.96 -2.29 -6.26
CA ALA A 120 4.51 -3.64 -6.33
C ALA A 120 5.27 -3.89 -7.63
N ALA A 121 6.13 -4.92 -7.61
CA ALA A 121 6.68 -5.55 -8.80
C ALA A 121 5.72 -6.64 -9.32
N ASN A 122 5.74 -6.87 -10.62
CA ASN A 122 4.82 -7.80 -11.29
C ASN A 122 5.04 -9.26 -10.88
N ASP A 123 6.30 -9.64 -10.63
CA ASP A 123 6.70 -11.00 -10.25
C ASP A 123 6.30 -11.37 -8.81
N GLN A 124 5.93 -10.41 -7.98
CA GLN A 124 5.63 -10.62 -6.56
C GLN A 124 4.15 -10.54 -6.23
N ILE A 125 3.42 -9.58 -6.83
CA ILE A 125 2.09 -9.19 -6.37
C ILE A 125 1.08 -10.36 -6.41
N GLN A 126 1.13 -11.21 -7.44
CA GLN A 126 0.15 -12.27 -7.61
C GLN A 126 0.17 -13.27 -6.44
N GLN A 127 1.35 -13.60 -5.92
CA GLN A 127 1.52 -14.50 -4.78
C GLN A 127 0.84 -13.98 -3.50
N ASN A 128 0.75 -12.66 -3.33
CA ASN A 128 0.05 -12.03 -2.21
C ASN A 128 -1.46 -11.95 -2.49
N VAL A 129 -1.86 -11.62 -3.72
CA VAL A 129 -3.27 -11.54 -4.14
C VAL A 129 -3.98 -12.88 -3.99
N ASP A 130 -3.34 -13.98 -4.36
CA ASP A 130 -3.89 -15.34 -4.25
C ASP A 130 -4.27 -15.72 -2.81
N LYS A 131 -3.67 -15.05 -1.82
CA LYS A 131 -3.95 -15.27 -0.38
C LYS A 131 -5.10 -14.43 0.15
N LEU A 132 -5.61 -13.44 -0.60
CA LEU A 132 -6.63 -12.49 -0.11
C LEU A 132 -8.04 -13.09 0.03
N GLY A 133 -8.27 -14.26 -0.57
CA GLY A 133 -9.52 -15.00 -0.41
C GLY A 133 -10.73 -14.42 -1.15
N ALA A 134 -10.52 -13.55 -2.14
CA ALA A 134 -11.57 -12.98 -2.99
C ALA A 134 -11.02 -12.75 -4.41
N PRO A 135 -11.87 -12.81 -5.46
CA PRO A 135 -11.45 -12.49 -6.81
C PRO A 135 -11.28 -10.98 -6.99
N PHE A 136 -10.21 -10.60 -7.67
CA PHE A 136 -9.99 -9.24 -8.14
C PHE A 136 -10.16 -9.20 -9.66
N ALA A 137 -10.95 -8.25 -10.15
CA ALA A 137 -11.17 -8.07 -11.59
C ALA A 137 -9.87 -7.62 -12.29
N HIS A 138 -9.09 -6.79 -11.61
CA HIS A 138 -7.81 -6.30 -12.13
C HIS A 138 -6.81 -6.08 -10.99
N VAL A 139 -5.52 -6.27 -11.34
CA VAL A 139 -4.38 -5.99 -10.45
C VAL A 139 -3.40 -5.14 -11.24
N TYR A 140 -3.22 -3.89 -10.81
CA TYR A 140 -2.30 -2.94 -11.42
C TYR A 140 -1.13 -2.66 -10.47
N THR A 141 0.06 -2.55 -11.06
CA THR A 141 1.31 -2.35 -10.33
C THR A 141 2.01 -1.07 -10.75
N ALA A 142 2.88 -0.57 -9.87
CA ALA A 142 3.77 0.54 -10.20
C ALA A 142 4.69 0.21 -11.38
N GLU A 143 5.08 -1.07 -11.53
CA GLU A 143 5.91 -1.52 -12.65
C GLU A 143 5.17 -1.42 -13.98
N GLN A 144 3.89 -1.78 -14.04
CA GLN A 144 3.07 -1.60 -15.24
C GLN A 144 2.88 -0.11 -15.57
N ALA A 145 2.60 0.70 -14.55
CA ALA A 145 2.38 2.13 -14.70
C ALA A 145 3.68 2.92 -14.96
N GLN A 146 4.87 2.33 -14.73
CA GLN A 146 6.16 3.01 -14.69
C GLN A 146 6.15 4.24 -13.77
N ALA A 147 5.34 4.18 -12.74
CA ALA A 147 5.16 5.22 -11.72
C ALA A 147 4.68 4.61 -10.41
N TYR A 148 5.23 5.11 -9.30
CA TYR A 148 4.79 4.75 -7.96
C TYR A 148 3.75 5.72 -7.43
N LYS A 149 2.77 5.25 -6.68
CA LYS A 149 1.99 6.09 -5.76
C LYS A 149 2.96 6.76 -4.76
N PRO A 150 2.79 8.02 -4.40
CA PRO A 150 1.62 8.89 -4.58
C PRO A 150 1.58 9.68 -5.90
N ARG A 151 2.49 9.42 -6.84
CA ARG A 151 2.46 10.13 -8.13
C ARG A 151 1.16 9.81 -8.86
N LEU A 152 0.54 10.86 -9.45
CA LEU A 152 -0.77 10.77 -10.07
C LEU A 152 -0.78 9.84 -11.28
N GLU A 153 0.35 9.74 -11.98
CA GLU A 153 0.50 8.87 -13.17
C GLU A 153 0.21 7.38 -12.86
N ALA A 154 0.46 6.92 -11.62
CA ALA A 154 0.11 5.56 -11.23
C ALA A 154 -1.41 5.34 -11.20
N PHE A 155 -2.17 6.34 -10.75
CA PHE A 155 -3.63 6.31 -10.72
C PHE A 155 -4.22 6.51 -12.12
N GLU A 156 -3.68 7.45 -12.89
CA GLU A 156 -4.09 7.75 -14.27
C GLU A 156 -3.95 6.52 -15.16
N TYR A 157 -2.84 5.78 -15.04
CA TYR A 157 -2.66 4.50 -15.71
C TYR A 157 -3.83 3.54 -15.44
N MET A 158 -4.24 3.38 -14.16
CA MET A 158 -5.37 2.53 -13.80
C MET A 158 -6.68 3.05 -14.42
N PHE A 159 -6.92 4.37 -14.43
CA PHE A 159 -8.13 4.94 -15.04
C PHE A 159 -8.21 4.65 -16.53
N ASP A 160 -7.09 4.79 -17.24
CA ASP A 160 -7.00 4.49 -18.68
C ASP A 160 -7.30 3.03 -18.96
N GLN A 161 -6.76 2.11 -18.15
CA GLN A 161 -7.02 0.68 -18.30
C GLN A 161 -8.48 0.29 -17.99
N LEU A 162 -9.12 0.97 -17.04
CA LEU A 162 -10.52 0.70 -16.66
C LEU A 162 -11.54 1.45 -17.52
N GLY A 163 -11.12 2.46 -18.29
CA GLY A 163 -12.01 3.34 -19.05
C GLY A 163 -13.04 4.04 -18.15
N CYS A 164 -12.60 4.52 -16.97
CA CYS A 164 -13.51 5.00 -15.93
C CYS A 164 -12.79 6.06 -15.08
N GLY A 165 -13.46 7.17 -14.79
CA GLY A 165 -12.92 8.26 -14.00
C GLY A 165 -12.95 7.99 -12.49
N PRO A 166 -12.14 8.72 -11.72
CA PRO A 166 -12.03 8.56 -10.26
C PRO A 166 -13.34 8.85 -9.52
N GLU A 167 -14.22 9.72 -10.05
CA GLU A 167 -15.51 10.07 -9.46
C GLU A 167 -16.47 8.87 -9.39
N GLN A 168 -16.24 7.82 -10.19
CA GLN A 168 -17.01 6.58 -10.19
C GLN A 168 -16.40 5.49 -9.32
N MET A 169 -15.30 5.78 -8.62
CA MET A 169 -14.55 4.79 -7.85
C MET A 169 -14.59 5.10 -6.35
N MET A 170 -14.49 4.04 -5.56
CA MET A 170 -14.18 4.09 -4.14
C MET A 170 -12.74 3.59 -3.95
N HIS A 171 -11.86 4.40 -3.36
CA HIS A 171 -10.50 3.98 -3.04
C HIS A 171 -10.38 3.65 -1.56
N VAL A 172 -9.76 2.50 -1.26
CA VAL A 172 -9.60 1.94 0.08
C VAL A 172 -8.12 1.75 0.39
N SER A 173 -7.61 2.45 1.37
CA SER A 173 -6.19 2.37 1.77
C SER A 173 -5.99 2.67 3.25
N SER A 174 -4.89 2.16 3.82
CA SER A 174 -4.41 2.51 5.16
C SER A 174 -3.44 3.69 5.16
N SER A 175 -3.03 4.22 4.00
CA SER A 175 -2.01 5.26 3.90
C SER A 175 -2.55 6.59 3.39
N PHE A 176 -2.30 7.65 4.18
CA PHE A 176 -2.53 9.01 3.71
C PHE A 176 -1.49 9.42 2.67
N ARG A 177 -0.22 9.09 2.89
CA ARG A 177 0.91 9.57 2.10
C ARG A 177 0.98 8.95 0.70
N TYR A 178 0.63 7.68 0.57
CA TYR A 178 0.68 6.97 -0.71
C TYR A 178 -0.62 7.09 -1.49
N ASP A 179 -1.76 7.26 -0.83
CA ASP A 179 -3.05 7.07 -1.46
C ASP A 179 -4.04 8.23 -1.26
N HIS A 180 -4.41 8.54 0.00
CA HIS A 180 -5.55 9.43 0.24
C HIS A 180 -5.34 10.86 -0.23
N MET A 181 -4.12 11.39 -0.15
CA MET A 181 -3.81 12.74 -0.68
C MET A 181 -4.02 12.77 -2.19
N SER A 182 -3.44 11.82 -2.93
CA SER A 182 -3.60 11.74 -4.38
C SER A 182 -5.05 11.45 -4.79
N ALA A 183 -5.75 10.57 -4.06
CA ALA A 183 -7.15 10.29 -4.30
C ALA A 183 -8.07 11.50 -4.04
N TRP A 184 -7.69 12.37 -3.09
CA TRP A 184 -8.36 13.66 -2.89
C TRP A 184 -8.15 14.59 -4.08
N ASP A 185 -6.89 14.78 -4.48
CA ASP A 185 -6.53 15.69 -5.58
C ASP A 185 -7.18 15.24 -6.91
N LEU A 186 -7.30 13.95 -7.14
CA LEU A 186 -7.93 13.36 -8.33
C LEU A 186 -9.48 13.35 -8.27
N GLY A 187 -10.09 13.67 -7.13
CA GLY A 187 -11.55 13.76 -7.01
C GLY A 187 -12.26 12.39 -6.98
N TYR A 188 -11.69 11.40 -6.31
CA TYR A 188 -12.37 10.11 -6.10
C TYR A 188 -13.74 10.28 -5.45
N GLY A 189 -14.75 9.54 -5.95
CA GLY A 189 -16.11 9.57 -5.43
C GLY A 189 -16.23 9.19 -3.96
N ALA A 190 -15.42 8.26 -3.49
CA ALA A 190 -15.23 7.96 -2.07
C ALA A 190 -13.80 7.53 -1.75
N ARG A 191 -13.33 7.87 -0.56
CA ARG A 191 -12.00 7.55 -0.05
C ARG A 191 -12.17 6.97 1.35
N VAL A 192 -11.86 5.69 1.51
CA VAL A 192 -12.07 4.95 2.76
C VAL A 192 -10.73 4.66 3.41
N LEU A 193 -10.47 5.27 4.55
CA LEU A 193 -9.32 4.94 5.38
C LEU A 193 -9.59 3.65 6.14
N VAL A 194 -8.73 2.66 5.97
CA VAL A 194 -8.66 1.49 6.86
C VAL A 194 -7.64 1.79 7.94
N ASN A 195 -8.10 1.99 9.17
CA ASN A 195 -7.22 2.36 10.28
C ASN A 195 -6.44 1.15 10.80
N ARG A 196 -5.29 0.88 10.20
CA ARG A 196 -4.34 -0.16 10.61
C ARG A 196 -3.38 0.30 11.71
N SER A 197 -3.55 1.50 12.23
CA SER A 197 -2.65 2.12 13.24
C SER A 197 -1.20 2.28 12.78
N HIS A 198 -0.94 2.32 11.48
CA HIS A 198 0.40 2.51 10.92
C HIS A 198 0.83 3.98 10.94
N GLU A 199 -0.12 4.87 10.69
CA GLU A 199 0.09 6.32 10.65
C GLU A 199 -0.92 6.99 11.60
N PRO A 200 -0.50 8.04 12.32
CA PRO A 200 -1.46 8.82 13.08
C PRO A 200 -2.46 9.49 12.12
N SER A 201 -3.74 9.49 12.48
CA SER A 201 -4.80 10.13 11.69
C SER A 201 -4.73 11.67 11.86
N LEU A 202 -3.68 12.28 11.30
CA LEU A 202 -3.43 13.73 11.39
C LEU A 202 -4.21 14.52 10.34
N MET A 203 -4.74 13.88 9.31
CA MET A 203 -5.35 14.54 8.15
C MET A 203 -6.68 13.86 7.74
N PRO A 204 -7.65 13.74 8.66
CA PRO A 204 -8.87 12.98 8.42
C PRO A 204 -9.73 13.53 7.26
N HIS A 205 -9.53 14.78 6.86
CA HIS A 205 -10.26 15.39 5.75
C HIS A 205 -9.95 14.79 4.38
N TYR A 206 -8.82 14.11 4.22
CA TYR A 206 -8.52 13.41 2.96
C TYR A 206 -9.35 12.13 2.77
N ALA A 207 -9.85 11.53 3.84
CA ALA A 207 -10.79 10.41 3.77
C ALA A 207 -12.24 10.89 3.85
N THR A 208 -13.15 10.25 3.11
CA THR A 208 -14.59 10.47 3.25
C THR A 208 -15.18 9.62 4.36
N HIS A 209 -14.56 8.47 4.62
CA HIS A 209 -14.97 7.50 5.64
C HIS A 209 -13.73 6.89 6.28
N GLU A 210 -13.87 6.45 7.53
CA GLU A 210 -12.88 5.65 8.23
C GLU A 210 -13.52 4.37 8.73
N ILE A 211 -12.84 3.24 8.54
CA ILE A 211 -13.23 1.93 9.05
C ILE A 211 -12.07 1.31 9.82
N LYS A 212 -12.39 0.50 10.82
CA LYS A 212 -11.39 -0.18 11.64
C LYS A 212 -10.70 -1.31 10.86
N ASP A 213 -11.45 -2.00 10.01
CA ASP A 213 -11.03 -3.16 9.24
C ASP A 213 -11.92 -3.32 7.99
N ILE A 214 -11.54 -4.22 7.07
CA ILE A 214 -12.26 -4.44 5.81
C ILE A 214 -13.70 -4.92 6.03
N GLY A 215 -14.00 -5.50 7.18
CA GLY A 215 -15.37 -5.89 7.56
C GLY A 215 -16.35 -4.73 7.68
N GLY A 216 -15.85 -3.49 7.77
CA GLY A 216 -16.67 -2.27 7.77
C GLY A 216 -17.17 -1.84 6.37
N LEU A 217 -16.58 -2.32 5.28
CA LEU A 217 -16.95 -1.91 3.92
C LEU A 217 -18.41 -2.22 3.53
N PRO A 218 -18.98 -3.42 3.82
CA PRO A 218 -20.36 -3.70 3.47
C PRO A 218 -21.36 -2.67 4.00
N GLY A 219 -21.16 -2.22 5.24
CA GLY A 219 -22.02 -1.20 5.86
C GLY A 219 -21.98 0.16 5.14
N LEU A 220 -20.83 0.55 4.57
CA LEU A 220 -20.70 1.77 3.76
C LEU A 220 -21.42 1.65 2.41
N LEU A 221 -21.57 0.44 1.90
CA LEU A 221 -22.20 0.12 0.62
C LEU A 221 -23.68 -0.18 0.75
N GLY A 222 -24.20 -0.25 1.97
CA GLY A 222 -25.60 -0.63 2.25
C GLY A 222 -25.88 -2.11 2.01
N LEU A 223 -24.89 -2.97 2.22
CA LEU A 223 -24.93 -4.42 2.05
C LEU A 223 -25.00 -5.16 3.40
#